data_57ac9f6c93bd5c236812f94344a45f2f
#
_entry.id   57ac9f6c93bd5c236812f94344a45f2f
#
_cell.length_a   1.000
_cell.length_b   1.000
_cell.length_c   1.000
_cell.angle_alpha   90.00
_cell.angle_beta   90.00
_cell.angle_gamma   90.00
#
_symmetry.space_group_name_H-M   'P 1'
#
loop_
_entity.id
_entity.type
_entity.pdbx_description
1 polymer ?
#
loop_
_entity_poly.entity_id
_entity_poly.type
_entity_poly.pdbx_seq_one_letter_code
_entity_poly.pdbx_strand_id
1 'polypeptide(L)'
;QVLMSDINRIRNFSIIAHIDHGKSTIADRIIHKCGGLTDREMKTQVLDSMDIERERGITIKAQTVKLNYKAKDGKEYILNIIDTPGHVDFGYEVSRSLSACEGSLLIVDSTQGVEAQTLANVYQALEINHEVIPVLNKIDLPASDIDKTKKEIEDVVGIDTSNAIKCSGKTGEGVDDILESIIKNLPAPKGTQEEKLKSLLVDSWYDSYLGVVILVRVINGKIKRNMKIKLMSNGQEHVVEKVGIFTPKPNDIEELNSGEIGFIITGIKSLSETKVGDTICDASDPIETALPGFKPSKPVVFCGLFPVDSSEYQKLKDGLGKLKL
;
A
#
# COMPACT_ATOMS: atom_id res chain seq x y z
N GLN A 1 -19.79 -19.91 1.45
CA GLN A 1 -20.51 -18.63 1.45
C GLN A 1 -19.47 -17.54 1.55
N VAL A 2 -19.17 -16.85 0.45
CA VAL A 2 -18.38 -15.61 0.49
C VAL A 2 -19.28 -14.62 1.22
N LEU A 3 -18.96 -14.32 2.49
CA LEU A 3 -19.58 -13.24 3.24
C LEU A 3 -19.37 -11.96 2.43
N MET A 4 -20.43 -11.33 1.96
CA MET A 4 -20.35 -9.96 1.41
C MET A 4 -19.61 -9.12 2.45
N SER A 5 -18.49 -8.57 2.06
CA SER A 5 -17.66 -7.79 2.99
C SER A 5 -18.42 -6.53 3.35
N ASP A 6 -18.84 -6.43 4.60
CA ASP A 6 -19.39 -5.18 5.16
C ASP A 6 -18.28 -4.12 5.08
N ILE A 7 -18.47 -3.09 4.28
CA ILE A 7 -17.50 -2.01 4.07
C ILE A 7 -17.04 -1.37 5.40
N ASN A 8 -17.91 -1.37 6.41
CA ASN A 8 -17.61 -0.85 7.74
C ASN A 8 -16.54 -1.70 8.47
N ARG A 9 -16.29 -2.93 8.00
CA ARG A 9 -15.29 -3.84 8.56
C ARG A 9 -14.00 -3.89 7.75
N ILE A 10 -13.81 -2.97 6.82
CA ILE A 10 -12.57 -2.82 6.06
C ILE A 10 -11.73 -1.70 6.66
N ARG A 11 -10.41 -1.90 6.75
CA ARG A 11 -9.43 -0.89 7.10
C ARG A 11 -8.29 -0.93 6.10
N ASN A 12 -8.14 0.17 5.36
CA ASN A 12 -7.05 0.36 4.41
C ASN A 12 -6.06 1.33 5.00
N PHE A 13 -4.85 0.90 5.21
CA PHE A 13 -3.83 1.75 5.83
C PHE A 13 -2.44 1.50 5.26
N SER A 14 -1.65 2.55 5.30
CA SER A 14 -0.23 2.53 4.96
C SER A 14 0.64 2.55 6.21
N ILE A 15 1.91 2.23 6.05
CA ILE A 15 2.90 2.32 7.12
C ILE A 15 3.96 3.34 6.72
N ILE A 16 4.08 4.40 7.50
CA ILE A 16 5.07 5.47 7.35
C ILE A 16 6.14 5.30 8.42
N ALA A 17 7.40 5.23 8.01
CA ALA A 17 8.52 5.15 8.94
C ALA A 17 9.79 5.70 8.30
N HIS A 18 10.75 6.14 9.11
CA HIS A 18 12.12 6.34 8.66
C HIS A 18 12.82 5.01 8.41
N ILE A 19 13.91 5.05 7.65
CA ILE A 19 14.79 3.89 7.44
C ILE A 19 15.26 3.39 8.82
N ASP A 20 15.29 2.08 9.01
CA ASP A 20 15.68 1.39 10.24
C ASP A 20 14.79 1.64 11.49
N HIS A 21 13.67 2.36 11.38
CA HIS A 21 12.70 2.49 12.47
C HIS A 21 11.85 1.22 12.70
N GLY A 22 12.02 0.19 11.86
CA GLY A 22 11.41 -1.12 12.03
C GLY A 22 10.07 -1.31 11.30
N LYS A 23 9.86 -0.56 10.21
CA LYS A 23 8.66 -0.63 9.36
C LYS A 23 8.35 -2.07 8.93
N SER A 24 9.27 -2.71 8.19
CA SER A 24 9.08 -4.06 7.67
C SER A 24 8.92 -5.09 8.79
N THR A 25 9.65 -4.92 9.89
CA THR A 25 9.52 -5.83 11.05
C THR A 25 8.13 -5.77 11.68
N ILE A 26 7.55 -4.56 11.85
CA ILE A 26 6.19 -4.41 12.40
C ILE A 26 5.16 -4.93 11.40
N ALA A 27 5.33 -4.62 10.10
CA ALA A 27 4.46 -5.15 9.06
C ALA A 27 4.41 -6.69 9.07
N ASP A 28 5.57 -7.34 9.10
CA ASP A 28 5.68 -8.81 9.20
C ASP A 28 5.01 -9.35 10.47
N ARG A 29 5.15 -8.67 11.62
CA ARG A 29 4.46 -9.05 12.86
C ARG A 29 2.95 -8.96 12.74
N ILE A 30 2.43 -7.91 12.11
CA ILE A 30 0.99 -7.75 11.86
C ILE A 30 0.50 -8.88 10.95
N ILE A 31 1.21 -9.15 9.85
CA ILE A 31 0.87 -10.21 8.89
C ILE A 31 0.87 -11.58 9.58
N HIS A 32 1.90 -11.88 10.37
CA HIS A 32 1.99 -13.14 11.14
C HIS A 32 0.85 -13.28 12.14
N LYS A 33 0.55 -12.23 12.90
CA LYS A 33 -0.53 -12.23 13.90
C LYS A 33 -1.91 -12.47 13.28
N CYS A 34 -2.11 -12.01 12.06
CA CYS A 34 -3.33 -12.26 11.28
C CYS A 34 -3.31 -13.59 10.51
N GLY A 35 -2.29 -14.44 10.72
CA GLY A 35 -2.20 -15.76 10.08
C GLY A 35 -1.75 -15.75 8.62
N GLY A 36 -1.27 -14.61 8.11
CA GLY A 36 -0.75 -14.48 6.74
C GLY A 36 0.65 -15.06 6.55
N LEU A 37 1.38 -15.32 7.65
CA LEU A 37 2.72 -15.89 7.66
C LEU A 37 2.83 -17.00 8.71
N THR A 38 3.64 -18.01 8.43
CA THR A 38 4.07 -19.02 9.39
C THR A 38 5.35 -18.58 10.12
N ASP A 39 5.64 -19.20 11.29
CA ASP A 39 6.87 -18.93 12.05
C ASP A 39 8.16 -19.15 11.23
N ARG A 40 8.12 -20.02 10.23
CA ARG A 40 9.26 -20.28 9.34
C ARG A 40 9.47 -19.16 8.33
N GLU A 41 8.38 -18.58 7.84
CA GLU A 41 8.39 -17.49 6.85
C GLU A 41 8.75 -16.14 7.48
N MET A 42 8.54 -15.96 8.79
CA MET A 42 8.94 -14.78 9.56
C MET A 42 10.43 -14.44 9.52
N LYS A 43 11.29 -15.39 9.10
CA LYS A 43 12.74 -15.15 9.00
C LYS A 43 13.17 -14.36 7.76
N THR A 44 12.27 -14.20 6.80
CA THR A 44 12.49 -13.43 5.57
C THR A 44 11.53 -12.25 5.58
N GLN A 45 12.04 -11.04 5.42
CA GLN A 45 11.19 -9.85 5.25
C GLN A 45 10.28 -10.06 4.04
N VAL A 46 9.01 -10.38 4.28
CA VAL A 46 8.11 -10.89 3.25
C VAL A 46 7.63 -9.79 2.32
N LEU A 47 7.50 -8.57 2.83
CA LEU A 47 7.12 -7.41 2.03
C LEU A 47 8.29 -6.85 1.21
N ASP A 48 9.53 -7.02 1.64
CA ASP A 48 10.71 -6.65 0.86
C ASP A 48 11.07 -7.78 -0.12
N SER A 49 10.33 -7.85 -1.24
CA SER A 49 10.39 -8.98 -2.18
C SER A 49 11.60 -8.94 -3.10
N MET A 50 12.21 -7.76 -3.31
CA MET A 50 13.35 -7.57 -4.19
C MET A 50 14.67 -7.82 -3.44
N ASP A 51 15.64 -8.44 -4.10
CA ASP A 51 16.97 -8.69 -3.49
C ASP A 51 17.66 -7.37 -3.08
N ILE A 52 17.50 -6.32 -3.87
CA ILE A 52 18.06 -5.00 -3.58
C ILE A 52 17.39 -4.33 -2.37
N GLU A 53 16.08 -4.57 -2.13
CA GLU A 53 15.37 -4.09 -0.93
C GLU A 53 15.97 -4.72 0.32
N ARG A 54 16.20 -6.04 0.29
CA ARG A 54 16.81 -6.79 1.40
C ARG A 54 18.26 -6.42 1.62
N GLU A 55 19.04 -6.23 0.54
CA GLU A 55 20.45 -5.84 0.62
C GLU A 55 20.62 -4.44 1.22
N ARG A 56 19.72 -3.50 0.85
CA ARG A 56 19.80 -2.10 1.28
C ARG A 56 18.99 -1.80 2.54
N GLY A 57 18.13 -2.71 2.99
CA GLY A 57 17.23 -2.51 4.12
C GLY A 57 16.18 -1.43 3.88
N ILE A 58 15.79 -1.19 2.62
CA ILE A 58 14.80 -0.17 2.24
C ILE A 58 13.70 -0.78 1.39
N THR A 59 12.48 -0.33 1.55
CA THR A 59 11.37 -0.63 0.65
C THR A 59 11.44 0.31 -0.55
N ILE A 60 11.48 -0.25 -1.74
CA ILE A 60 11.51 0.50 -3.02
C ILE A 60 10.12 0.51 -3.65
N LYS A 61 9.46 -0.65 -3.69
CA LYS A 61 8.15 -0.81 -4.29
C LYS A 61 7.09 -1.06 -3.23
N ALA A 62 5.99 -0.32 -3.30
CA ALA A 62 4.85 -0.55 -2.42
C ALA A 62 4.29 -1.97 -2.60
N GLN A 63 4.12 -2.68 -1.50
CA GLN A 63 3.52 -4.01 -1.44
C GLN A 63 2.16 -3.93 -0.76
N THR A 64 1.20 -4.68 -1.26
CA THR A 64 -0.16 -4.71 -0.70
C THR A 64 -0.47 -6.10 -0.18
N VAL A 65 -1.04 -6.18 1.02
CA VAL A 65 -1.46 -7.46 1.63
C VAL A 65 -2.84 -7.30 2.25
N LYS A 66 -3.75 -8.22 1.91
CA LYS A 66 -5.06 -8.37 2.52
C LYS A 66 -4.99 -9.41 3.63
N LEU A 67 -5.44 -9.04 4.82
CA LEU A 67 -5.46 -9.90 6.01
C LEU A 67 -6.86 -9.96 6.59
N ASN A 68 -7.19 -11.07 7.23
CA ASN A 68 -8.37 -11.20 8.07
C ASN A 68 -7.96 -11.14 9.53
N TYR A 69 -8.62 -10.30 10.31
CA TYR A 69 -8.36 -10.13 11.73
C TYR A 69 -9.63 -10.25 12.55
N LYS A 70 -9.62 -11.13 13.54
CA LYS A 70 -10.69 -11.25 14.53
C LYS A 70 -10.37 -10.35 15.72
N ALA A 71 -11.09 -9.22 15.80
CA ALA A 71 -10.88 -8.22 16.85
C ALA A 71 -11.44 -8.65 18.21
N LYS A 72 -11.06 -7.94 19.27
CA LYS A 72 -11.54 -8.18 20.65
C LYS A 72 -13.05 -7.99 20.79
N ASP A 73 -13.70 -7.23 19.89
CA ASP A 73 -15.17 -7.10 19.82
C ASP A 73 -15.88 -8.35 19.27
N GLY A 74 -15.13 -9.37 18.90
CA GLY A 74 -15.59 -10.66 18.37
C GLY A 74 -15.92 -10.66 16.89
N LYS A 75 -15.79 -9.50 16.19
CA LYS A 75 -16.04 -9.38 14.76
C LYS A 75 -14.80 -9.64 13.94
N GLU A 76 -15.01 -10.05 12.69
CA GLU A 76 -13.94 -10.19 11.70
C GLU A 76 -13.81 -8.92 10.87
N TYR A 77 -12.59 -8.44 10.70
CA TYR A 77 -12.23 -7.28 9.92
C TYR A 77 -11.28 -7.66 8.78
N ILE A 78 -11.38 -6.94 7.68
CA ILE A 78 -10.45 -7.01 6.56
C ILE A 78 -9.46 -5.85 6.74
N LEU A 79 -8.18 -6.19 6.82
CA LEU A 79 -7.09 -5.23 6.90
C LEU A 79 -6.31 -5.28 5.59
N ASN A 80 -6.28 -4.16 4.86
CA ASN A 80 -5.44 -4.00 3.69
C ASN A 80 -4.25 -3.13 4.07
N ILE A 81 -3.07 -3.72 4.11
CA ILE A 81 -1.82 -3.02 4.38
C ILE A 81 -1.21 -2.63 3.05
N ILE A 82 -0.80 -1.39 2.90
CA ILE A 82 0.09 -0.96 1.83
C ILE A 82 1.42 -0.55 2.47
N ASP A 83 2.45 -1.35 2.26
CA ASP A 83 3.80 -1.03 2.70
C ASP A 83 4.40 0.01 1.77
N THR A 84 4.74 1.19 2.30
CA THR A 84 5.20 2.33 1.51
C THR A 84 6.71 2.51 1.63
N PRO A 85 7.40 2.97 0.56
CA PRO A 85 8.79 3.38 0.68
C PRO A 85 8.98 4.44 1.76
N GLY A 86 10.08 4.32 2.52
CA GLY A 86 10.41 5.30 3.58
C GLY A 86 11.26 6.47 3.08
N HIS A 87 11.92 6.33 1.92
CA HIS A 87 12.88 7.31 1.41
C HIS A 87 12.20 8.45 0.64
N VAL A 88 12.68 9.68 0.81
CA VAL A 88 12.11 10.89 0.17
C VAL A 88 12.12 10.86 -1.36
N ASP A 89 13.06 10.13 -1.97
CA ASP A 89 13.14 10.01 -3.42
C ASP A 89 11.97 9.23 -4.02
N PHE A 90 11.24 8.46 -3.21
CA PHE A 90 10.06 7.70 -3.59
C PHE A 90 8.74 8.41 -3.23
N GLY A 91 8.76 9.73 -3.11
CA GLY A 91 7.58 10.53 -2.71
C GLY A 91 6.36 10.34 -3.61
N TYR A 92 6.57 9.98 -4.88
CA TYR A 92 5.48 9.68 -5.82
C TYR A 92 4.81 8.34 -5.51
N GLU A 93 5.60 7.30 -5.23
CA GLU A 93 5.12 5.98 -4.80
C GLU A 93 4.38 6.07 -3.46
N VAL A 94 4.91 6.88 -2.53
CA VAL A 94 4.25 7.17 -1.25
C VAL A 94 2.88 7.81 -1.49
N SER A 95 2.80 8.86 -2.30
CA SER A 95 1.54 9.56 -2.63
C SER A 95 0.47 8.62 -3.20
N ARG A 96 0.86 7.70 -4.11
CA ARG A 96 -0.03 6.69 -4.68
C ARG A 96 -0.59 5.74 -3.63
N SER A 97 0.31 5.22 -2.80
CA SER A 97 -0.03 4.28 -1.73
C SER A 97 -0.98 4.91 -0.70
N LEU A 98 -0.69 6.14 -0.29
CA LEU A 98 -1.54 6.89 0.61
C LEU A 98 -2.95 7.11 0.03
N SER A 99 -3.05 7.45 -1.26
CA SER A 99 -4.36 7.70 -1.90
C SER A 99 -5.28 6.48 -1.98
N ALA A 100 -4.75 5.28 -1.78
CA ALA A 100 -5.52 4.04 -1.71
C ALA A 100 -6.01 3.71 -0.30
N CYS A 101 -5.60 4.49 0.72
CA CYS A 101 -5.85 4.24 2.13
C CYS A 101 -6.68 5.36 2.78
N GLU A 102 -7.28 5.07 3.92
CA GLU A 102 -7.99 6.02 4.76
C GLU A 102 -7.16 6.45 5.98
N GLY A 103 -6.05 5.77 6.26
CA GLY A 103 -5.19 6.10 7.39
C GLY A 103 -3.78 5.55 7.28
N SER A 104 -2.95 5.91 8.24
CA SER A 104 -1.53 5.54 8.28
C SER A 104 -1.06 5.22 9.68
N LEU A 105 -0.16 4.24 9.80
CA LEU A 105 0.64 4.05 11.00
C LEU A 105 1.93 4.86 10.86
N LEU A 106 2.23 5.71 11.82
CA LEU A 106 3.51 6.42 11.91
C LEU A 106 4.42 5.69 12.90
N ILE A 107 5.41 4.95 12.39
CA ILE A 107 6.35 4.22 13.22
C ILE A 107 7.57 5.10 13.50
N VAL A 108 7.82 5.34 14.77
CA VAL A 108 8.98 6.11 15.25
C VAL A 108 9.81 5.24 16.17
N ASP A 109 11.12 5.18 15.92
CA ASP A 109 12.08 4.55 16.83
C ASP A 109 12.21 5.40 18.08
N SER A 110 11.84 4.86 19.25
CA SER A 110 11.86 5.55 20.52
C SER A 110 13.27 5.83 21.07
N THR A 111 14.31 5.35 20.40
CA THR A 111 15.71 5.66 20.73
C THR A 111 16.26 6.81 19.91
N GLN A 112 15.72 7.05 18.71
CA GLN A 112 16.21 8.07 17.77
C GLN A 112 15.27 9.30 17.70
N GLY A 113 13.96 9.08 17.85
CA GLY A 113 12.96 10.14 17.74
C GLY A 113 12.52 10.39 16.29
N VAL A 114 12.01 11.60 16.03
CA VAL A 114 11.45 11.98 14.71
C VAL A 114 12.55 12.44 13.77
N GLU A 115 12.65 11.78 12.61
CA GLU A 115 13.62 12.11 11.57
C GLU A 115 12.99 12.95 10.44
N ALA A 116 13.76 13.85 9.84
CA ALA A 116 13.27 14.83 8.86
C ALA A 116 12.62 14.20 7.62
N GLN A 117 13.09 13.04 7.16
CA GLN A 117 12.50 12.34 6.01
C GLN A 117 11.08 11.84 6.30
N THR A 118 10.81 11.44 7.55
CA THR A 118 9.49 10.98 7.97
C THR A 118 8.45 12.09 7.87
N LEU A 119 8.84 13.33 8.14
CA LEU A 119 7.95 14.50 8.11
C LEU A 119 7.30 14.69 6.74
N ALA A 120 8.07 14.56 5.65
CA ALA A 120 7.56 14.75 4.30
C ALA A 120 6.41 13.77 3.99
N ASN A 121 6.58 12.50 4.37
CA ASN A 121 5.57 11.46 4.15
C ASN A 121 4.33 11.65 5.04
N VAL A 122 4.54 12.07 6.30
CA VAL A 122 3.43 12.34 7.23
C VAL A 122 2.62 13.55 6.77
N TYR A 123 3.27 14.62 6.33
CA TYR A 123 2.54 15.78 5.80
C TYR A 123 1.73 15.43 4.55
N GLN A 124 2.23 14.59 3.65
CA GLN A 124 1.45 14.08 2.53
C GLN A 124 0.18 13.32 2.99
N ALA A 125 0.30 12.51 4.04
CA ALA A 125 -0.85 11.81 4.61
C ALA A 125 -1.87 12.78 5.24
N LEU A 126 -1.39 13.79 5.98
CA LEU A 126 -2.24 14.80 6.60
C LEU A 126 -2.95 15.70 5.56
N GLU A 127 -2.26 16.05 4.46
CA GLU A 127 -2.86 16.83 3.35
C GLU A 127 -4.07 16.15 2.70
N ILE A 128 -4.12 14.82 2.70
CA ILE A 128 -5.25 14.03 2.19
C ILE A 128 -6.20 13.56 3.30
N ASN A 129 -6.10 14.15 4.50
CA ASN A 129 -6.93 13.88 5.67
C ASN A 129 -6.86 12.44 6.18
N HIS A 130 -5.67 11.80 6.14
CA HIS A 130 -5.48 10.52 6.81
C HIS A 130 -5.58 10.67 8.31
N GLU A 131 -6.22 9.69 8.95
CA GLU A 131 -6.03 9.45 10.38
C GLU A 131 -4.66 8.81 10.57
N VAL A 132 -3.80 9.41 11.40
CA VAL A 132 -2.43 8.93 11.64
C VAL A 132 -2.32 8.42 13.06
N ILE A 133 -1.94 7.15 13.22
CA ILE A 133 -1.74 6.50 14.53
C ILE A 133 -0.24 6.46 14.82
N PRO A 134 0.27 7.18 15.84
CA PRO A 134 1.65 7.09 16.26
C PRO A 134 1.96 5.75 16.94
N VAL A 135 3.05 5.11 16.51
CA VAL A 135 3.55 3.84 17.05
C VAL A 135 5.01 4.02 17.46
N LEU A 136 5.28 3.92 18.75
CA LEU A 136 6.61 4.07 19.34
C LEU A 136 7.27 2.70 19.40
N ASN A 137 8.20 2.46 18.49
CA ASN A 137 8.88 1.18 18.34
C ASN A 137 10.20 1.11 19.12
N LYS A 138 10.71 -0.12 19.25
CA LYS A 138 11.98 -0.48 19.90
C LYS A 138 12.00 -0.18 21.41
N ILE A 139 10.85 -0.30 22.08
CA ILE A 139 10.74 -0.11 23.53
C ILE A 139 11.54 -1.13 24.35
N ASP A 140 11.98 -2.21 23.72
CA ASP A 140 12.87 -3.24 24.29
C ASP A 140 14.32 -2.77 24.48
N LEU A 141 14.69 -1.65 23.87
CA LEU A 141 16.06 -1.13 23.95
C LEU A 141 16.24 -0.21 25.19
N PRO A 142 17.37 -0.31 25.91
CA PRO A 142 17.62 0.52 27.10
C PRO A 142 17.67 2.02 26.81
N ALA A 143 17.98 2.41 25.57
CA ALA A 143 18.04 3.82 25.14
C ALA A 143 16.66 4.40 24.75
N SER A 144 15.59 3.61 24.86
CA SER A 144 14.23 4.05 24.54
C SER A 144 13.77 5.15 25.49
N ASP A 145 13.32 6.29 24.94
CA ASP A 145 12.74 7.41 25.68
C ASP A 145 11.37 7.76 25.09
N ILE A 146 10.34 7.19 25.69
CA ILE A 146 8.97 7.31 25.25
C ILE A 146 8.44 8.73 25.37
N ASP A 147 8.71 9.39 26.51
CA ASP A 147 8.17 10.72 26.79
C ASP A 147 8.80 11.78 25.89
N LYS A 148 10.10 11.68 25.67
CA LYS A 148 10.82 12.53 24.71
C LYS A 148 10.28 12.33 23.29
N THR A 149 10.11 11.09 22.84
CA THR A 149 9.63 10.77 21.50
C THR A 149 8.19 11.27 21.29
N LYS A 150 7.31 11.12 22.27
CA LYS A 150 5.96 11.67 22.23
C LYS A 150 5.97 13.18 22.04
N LYS A 151 6.76 13.88 22.86
CA LYS A 151 6.89 15.32 22.77
C LYS A 151 7.43 15.78 21.41
N GLU A 152 8.40 15.08 20.86
CA GLU A 152 8.92 15.37 19.50
C GLU A 152 7.85 15.20 18.42
N ILE A 153 7.03 14.15 18.50
CA ILE A 153 5.91 13.95 17.55
C ILE A 153 4.91 15.11 17.67
N GLU A 154 4.53 15.52 18.88
CA GLU A 154 3.60 16.64 19.10
C GLU A 154 4.17 17.97 18.62
N ASP A 155 5.41 18.28 18.98
CA ASP A 155 6.05 19.57 18.68
C ASP A 155 6.41 19.71 17.19
N VAL A 156 6.84 18.64 16.53
CA VAL A 156 7.39 18.66 15.16
C VAL A 156 6.35 18.24 14.11
N VAL A 157 5.56 17.22 14.41
CA VAL A 157 4.54 16.68 13.47
C VAL A 157 3.18 17.32 13.71
N GLY A 158 2.88 17.72 14.94
CA GLY A 158 1.59 18.31 15.33
C GLY A 158 0.46 17.28 15.51
N ILE A 159 0.80 16.02 15.79
CA ILE A 159 -0.15 14.93 16.02
C ILE A 159 -0.24 14.65 17.53
N ASP A 160 -1.47 14.50 18.05
CA ASP A 160 -1.72 14.06 19.41
C ASP A 160 -1.14 12.66 19.67
N THR A 161 -0.36 12.53 20.73
CA THR A 161 0.27 11.27 21.15
C THR A 161 -0.35 10.65 22.39
N SER A 162 -1.47 11.17 22.89
CA SER A 162 -2.18 10.62 24.06
C SER A 162 -2.50 9.12 23.89
N ASN A 163 -2.84 8.71 22.67
CA ASN A 163 -3.15 7.34 22.29
C ASN A 163 -2.01 6.64 21.51
N ALA A 164 -0.78 7.15 21.60
CA ALA A 164 0.36 6.54 20.94
C ALA A 164 0.65 5.14 21.49
N ILE A 165 0.90 4.18 20.61
CA ILE A 165 1.08 2.78 20.95
C ILE A 165 2.56 2.50 21.14
N LYS A 166 2.88 1.85 22.25
CA LYS A 166 4.24 1.37 22.54
C LYS A 166 4.40 -0.04 22.00
N CYS A 167 5.44 -0.31 21.26
CA CYS A 167 5.67 -1.64 20.72
C CYS A 167 7.14 -2.00 20.57
N SER A 168 7.39 -3.27 20.39
CA SER A 168 8.67 -3.82 19.93
C SER A 168 8.42 -4.78 18.78
N GLY A 169 8.81 -4.39 17.58
CA GLY A 169 8.80 -5.27 16.42
C GLY A 169 9.68 -6.52 16.64
N LYS A 170 10.74 -6.41 17.44
CA LYS A 170 11.63 -7.53 17.78
C LYS A 170 10.95 -8.58 18.65
N THR A 171 10.32 -8.16 19.74
CA THR A 171 9.68 -9.09 20.71
C THR A 171 8.24 -9.44 20.36
N GLY A 172 7.57 -8.57 19.59
CA GLY A 172 6.13 -8.66 19.29
C GLY A 172 5.24 -7.98 20.33
N GLU A 173 5.81 -7.36 21.36
CA GLU A 173 5.07 -6.60 22.38
C GLU A 173 4.33 -5.43 21.73
N GLY A 174 3.06 -5.20 22.12
CA GLY A 174 2.22 -4.10 21.64
C GLY A 174 1.59 -4.30 20.25
N VAL A 175 1.88 -5.40 19.52
CA VAL A 175 1.31 -5.63 18.18
C VAL A 175 -0.22 -5.82 18.23
N ASP A 176 -0.75 -6.47 19.27
CA ASP A 176 -2.19 -6.59 19.47
C ASP A 176 -2.86 -5.22 19.69
N ASP A 177 -2.19 -4.32 20.38
CA ASP A 177 -2.69 -2.97 20.62
C ASP A 177 -2.67 -2.13 19.34
N ILE A 178 -1.68 -2.34 18.46
CA ILE A 178 -1.68 -1.74 17.11
C ILE A 178 -2.92 -2.20 16.34
N LEU A 179 -3.20 -3.50 16.27
CA LEU A 179 -4.34 -4.05 15.54
C LEU A 179 -5.68 -3.52 16.07
N GLU A 180 -5.86 -3.49 17.39
CA GLU A 180 -7.08 -2.95 18.01
C GLU A 180 -7.22 -1.44 17.78
N SER A 181 -6.11 -0.69 17.80
CA SER A 181 -6.12 0.73 17.50
C SER A 181 -6.50 1.01 16.04
N ILE A 182 -6.02 0.21 15.09
CA ILE A 182 -6.44 0.27 13.68
C ILE A 182 -7.96 0.13 13.57
N ILE A 183 -8.53 -0.87 14.23
CA ILE A 183 -9.99 -1.10 14.20
C ILE A 183 -10.77 0.08 14.79
N LYS A 184 -10.29 0.61 15.91
CA LYS A 184 -10.99 1.64 16.68
C LYS A 184 -10.86 3.03 16.06
N ASN A 185 -9.67 3.39 15.59
CA ASN A 185 -9.33 4.77 15.28
C ASN A 185 -9.30 5.05 13.77
N LEU A 186 -8.94 4.06 12.91
CA LEU A 186 -8.98 4.31 11.47
C LEU A 186 -10.42 4.24 10.94
N PRO A 187 -10.81 5.16 10.06
CA PRO A 187 -12.13 5.13 9.45
C PRO A 187 -12.25 3.95 8.47
N ALA A 188 -13.47 3.46 8.32
CA ALA A 188 -13.81 2.56 7.22
C ALA A 188 -13.80 3.33 5.89
N PRO A 189 -13.54 2.64 4.76
CA PRO A 189 -13.66 3.25 3.46
C PRO A 189 -15.10 3.71 3.19
N LYS A 190 -15.21 4.78 2.42
CA LYS A 190 -16.50 5.29 1.94
C LYS A 190 -16.81 4.66 0.58
N GLY A 191 -18.09 4.56 0.26
CA GLY A 191 -18.57 4.04 -1.01
C GLY A 191 -19.66 2.99 -0.83
N THR A 192 -20.25 2.56 -1.93
CA THR A 192 -21.32 1.56 -1.95
C THR A 192 -21.24 0.66 -3.18
N GLN A 193 -21.76 -0.54 -3.07
CA GLN A 193 -21.80 -1.52 -4.17
C GLN A 193 -22.93 -1.25 -5.16
N GLU A 194 -23.96 -0.49 -4.75
CA GLU A 194 -25.12 -0.16 -5.56
C GLU A 194 -24.86 0.95 -6.58
N GLU A 195 -23.81 1.74 -6.37
CA GLU A 195 -23.41 2.77 -7.33
C GLU A 195 -22.61 2.17 -8.50
N LYS A 196 -22.51 2.95 -9.59
CA LYS A 196 -21.71 2.60 -10.75
C LYS A 196 -20.25 2.39 -10.37
N LEU A 197 -19.60 1.47 -11.07
CA LEU A 197 -18.18 1.20 -10.83
C LEU A 197 -17.35 2.47 -10.98
N LYS A 198 -16.65 2.80 -9.90
CA LYS A 198 -15.59 3.82 -9.85
C LYS A 198 -14.41 3.24 -9.07
N SER A 199 -13.31 3.01 -9.77
CA SER A 199 -12.11 2.44 -9.16
C SER A 199 -10.89 3.27 -9.53
N LEU A 200 -9.95 3.41 -8.57
CA LEU A 200 -8.67 4.07 -8.75
C LEU A 200 -7.64 3.05 -9.22
N LEU A 201 -6.94 3.34 -10.30
CA LEU A 201 -5.73 2.65 -10.70
C LEU A 201 -4.58 3.17 -9.83
N VAL A 202 -4.19 2.37 -8.84
CA VAL A 202 -3.19 2.78 -7.83
C VAL A 202 -1.77 2.60 -8.38
N ASP A 203 -1.52 1.46 -9.02
CA ASP A 203 -0.22 1.12 -9.60
C ASP A 203 -0.37 0.11 -10.74
N SER A 204 0.66 -0.03 -11.57
CA SER A 204 0.73 -1.06 -12.59
C SER A 204 2.17 -1.49 -12.82
N TRP A 205 2.37 -2.77 -13.08
CA TRP A 205 3.69 -3.33 -13.38
C TRP A 205 3.61 -4.51 -14.32
N TYR A 206 4.74 -4.86 -14.90
CA TYR A 206 4.86 -6.04 -15.73
C TYR A 206 5.32 -7.24 -14.89
N ASP A 207 4.55 -8.30 -14.91
CA ASP A 207 4.91 -9.60 -14.35
C ASP A 207 5.25 -10.58 -15.49
N SER A 208 6.33 -11.36 -15.36
CA SER A 208 6.78 -12.27 -16.43
C SER A 208 5.80 -13.40 -16.74
N TYR A 209 4.92 -13.75 -15.81
CA TYR A 209 3.93 -14.82 -15.95
C TYR A 209 2.52 -14.29 -16.20
N LEU A 210 2.17 -13.17 -15.59
CA LEU A 210 0.82 -12.61 -15.60
C LEU A 210 0.64 -11.48 -16.63
N GLY A 211 1.74 -10.96 -17.18
CA GLY A 211 1.69 -9.78 -18.03
C GLY A 211 1.54 -8.49 -17.25
N VAL A 212 0.75 -7.53 -17.75
CA VAL A 212 0.49 -6.27 -17.04
C VAL A 212 -0.52 -6.52 -15.92
N VAL A 213 -0.06 -6.32 -14.69
CA VAL A 213 -0.86 -6.39 -13.47
C VAL A 213 -1.24 -4.97 -13.07
N ILE A 214 -2.50 -4.73 -12.78
CA ILE A 214 -3.04 -3.44 -12.39
C ILE A 214 -3.53 -3.53 -10.95
N LEU A 215 -2.93 -2.77 -10.03
CA LEU A 215 -3.40 -2.63 -8.66
C LEU A 215 -4.54 -1.62 -8.63
N VAL A 216 -5.67 -2.00 -8.05
CA VAL A 216 -6.88 -1.18 -8.02
C VAL A 216 -7.42 -1.01 -6.61
N ARG A 217 -8.01 0.15 -6.35
CA ARG A 217 -8.84 0.43 -5.20
C ARG A 217 -10.27 0.69 -5.67
N VAL A 218 -11.19 -0.19 -5.34
CA VAL A 218 -12.60 -0.02 -5.69
C VAL A 218 -13.24 0.98 -4.73
N ILE A 219 -13.72 2.11 -5.26
CA ILE A 219 -14.42 3.15 -4.48
C ILE A 219 -15.91 2.80 -4.43
N ASN A 220 -16.58 2.72 -5.59
CA ASN A 220 -17.98 2.35 -5.71
C ASN A 220 -18.14 1.17 -6.67
N GLY A 221 -19.26 0.46 -6.55
CA GLY A 221 -19.56 -0.67 -7.39
C GLY A 221 -18.67 -1.87 -7.11
N LYS A 222 -18.37 -2.63 -8.12
CA LYS A 222 -17.52 -3.83 -8.05
C LYS A 222 -16.86 -4.16 -9.37
N ILE A 223 -15.70 -4.82 -9.30
CA ILE A 223 -15.00 -5.38 -10.44
C ILE A 223 -15.13 -6.90 -10.39
N LYS A 224 -15.56 -7.50 -11.50
CA LYS A 224 -15.73 -8.95 -11.64
C LYS A 224 -14.88 -9.50 -12.77
N ARG A 225 -14.54 -10.77 -12.67
CA ARG A 225 -14.00 -11.54 -13.79
C ARG A 225 -14.97 -11.50 -14.98
N ASN A 226 -14.43 -11.44 -16.19
CA ASN A 226 -15.15 -11.33 -17.49
C ASN A 226 -15.94 -10.01 -17.67
N MET A 227 -15.85 -9.06 -16.76
CA MET A 227 -16.42 -7.73 -16.91
C MET A 227 -15.63 -6.91 -17.93
N LYS A 228 -16.29 -6.08 -18.71
CA LYS A 228 -15.64 -5.14 -19.61
C LYS A 228 -15.50 -3.79 -18.91
N ILE A 229 -14.26 -3.38 -18.69
CA ILE A 229 -13.91 -2.12 -18.06
C ILE A 229 -13.42 -1.11 -19.07
N LYS A 230 -13.48 0.18 -18.70
CA LYS A 230 -12.97 1.31 -19.47
C LYS A 230 -11.99 2.12 -18.64
N LEU A 231 -10.84 2.40 -19.23
CA LEU A 231 -9.86 3.35 -18.70
C LEU A 231 -10.28 4.77 -19.12
N MET A 232 -10.56 5.64 -18.16
CA MET A 232 -11.15 6.95 -18.48
C MET A 232 -10.16 7.92 -19.15
N SER A 233 -8.85 7.78 -18.87
CA SER A 233 -7.83 8.69 -19.42
C SER A 233 -7.64 8.55 -20.93
N ASN A 234 -7.80 7.35 -21.49
CA ASN A 234 -7.58 7.07 -22.92
C ASN A 234 -8.81 6.51 -23.63
N GLY A 235 -9.87 6.18 -22.88
CA GLY A 235 -11.12 5.64 -23.40
C GLY A 235 -11.05 4.17 -23.85
N GLN A 236 -9.93 3.48 -23.63
CA GLN A 236 -9.75 2.09 -24.01
C GLN A 236 -10.57 1.17 -23.13
N GLU A 237 -11.11 0.12 -23.76
CA GLU A 237 -11.93 -0.90 -23.12
C GLU A 237 -11.21 -2.22 -23.11
N HIS A 238 -11.23 -2.90 -21.95
CA HIS A 238 -10.57 -4.19 -21.75
C HIS A 238 -11.46 -5.15 -20.99
N VAL A 239 -11.33 -6.44 -21.28
CA VAL A 239 -12.01 -7.49 -20.50
C VAL A 239 -11.13 -7.88 -19.32
N VAL A 240 -11.70 -7.96 -18.13
CA VAL A 240 -11.03 -8.43 -16.92
C VAL A 240 -10.89 -9.95 -16.99
N GLU A 241 -9.69 -10.43 -17.25
CA GLU A 241 -9.37 -11.87 -17.35
C GLU A 241 -9.27 -12.51 -15.97
N LYS A 242 -8.63 -11.78 -15.02
CA LYS A 242 -8.46 -12.21 -13.65
C LYS A 242 -8.70 -11.07 -12.68
N VAL A 243 -9.20 -11.41 -11.50
CA VAL A 243 -9.30 -10.56 -10.32
C VAL A 243 -8.59 -11.28 -9.18
N GLY A 244 -7.83 -10.57 -8.37
CA GLY A 244 -7.11 -11.20 -7.27
C GLY A 244 -6.72 -10.23 -6.15
N ILE A 245 -6.20 -10.83 -5.10
CA ILE A 245 -5.67 -10.16 -3.91
C ILE A 245 -4.31 -10.75 -3.55
N PHE A 246 -3.52 -10.03 -2.77
CA PHE A 246 -2.26 -10.55 -2.20
C PHE A 246 -2.47 -10.94 -0.73
N THR A 247 -2.18 -12.20 -0.35
CA THR A 247 -2.38 -12.78 0.99
C THR A 247 -1.16 -13.53 1.57
N PRO A 248 0.05 -13.08 1.62
CA PRO A 248 0.88 -12.17 0.81
C PRO A 248 1.06 -12.63 -0.64
N LYS A 249 0.90 -13.93 -0.92
CA LYS A 249 0.97 -14.48 -2.29
C LYS A 249 -0.29 -14.10 -3.07
N PRO A 250 -0.17 -13.96 -4.40
CA PRO A 250 -1.33 -13.72 -5.23
C PRO A 250 -2.36 -14.84 -5.08
N ASN A 251 -3.62 -14.45 -4.92
CA ASN A 251 -4.75 -15.37 -4.80
C ASN A 251 -5.90 -14.85 -5.68
N ASP A 252 -6.33 -15.69 -6.62
CA ASP A 252 -7.41 -15.35 -7.54
C ASP A 252 -8.76 -15.37 -6.80
N ILE A 253 -9.59 -14.38 -7.09
CA ILE A 253 -10.95 -14.25 -6.55
C ILE A 253 -11.92 -13.91 -7.69
N GLU A 254 -13.23 -14.03 -7.43
CA GLU A 254 -14.24 -13.76 -8.48
C GLU A 254 -14.55 -12.28 -8.63
N GLU A 255 -14.54 -11.51 -7.53
CA GLU A 255 -14.87 -10.08 -7.55
C GLU A 255 -14.16 -9.30 -6.45
N LEU A 256 -13.93 -8.01 -6.71
CA LEU A 256 -13.56 -6.98 -5.73
C LEU A 256 -14.75 -6.04 -5.52
N ASN A 257 -15.09 -5.81 -4.27
CA ASN A 257 -16.20 -4.98 -3.87
C ASN A 257 -15.75 -3.57 -3.45
N SER A 258 -16.71 -2.65 -3.34
CA SER A 258 -16.49 -1.31 -2.81
C SER A 258 -15.69 -1.36 -1.49
N GLY A 259 -14.66 -0.55 -1.38
CA GLY A 259 -13.76 -0.50 -0.23
C GLY A 259 -12.53 -1.41 -0.34
N GLU A 260 -12.52 -2.40 -1.22
CA GLU A 260 -11.43 -3.38 -1.31
C GLU A 260 -10.28 -2.92 -2.21
N ILE A 261 -9.08 -3.44 -1.92
CA ILE A 261 -7.87 -3.30 -2.72
C ILE A 261 -7.50 -4.67 -3.26
N GLY A 262 -7.15 -4.72 -4.54
CA GLY A 262 -6.72 -5.94 -5.19
C GLY A 262 -6.08 -5.66 -6.55
N PHE A 263 -5.86 -6.70 -7.33
CA PHE A 263 -5.31 -6.56 -8.66
C PHE A 263 -6.24 -7.14 -9.73
N ILE A 264 -6.09 -6.62 -10.94
CA ILE A 264 -6.75 -7.15 -12.13
C ILE A 264 -5.74 -7.39 -13.24
N ILE A 265 -6.05 -8.35 -14.10
CA ILE A 265 -5.32 -8.65 -15.33
C ILE A 265 -6.32 -8.55 -16.47
N THR A 266 -5.95 -7.82 -17.52
CA THR A 266 -6.87 -7.42 -18.60
C THR A 266 -6.33 -7.69 -19.98
N GLY A 267 -5.24 -8.47 -20.11
CA GLY A 267 -4.60 -8.74 -21.40
C GLY A 267 -3.90 -7.54 -22.05
N ILE A 268 -3.77 -6.41 -21.33
CA ILE A 268 -2.95 -5.27 -21.76
C ILE A 268 -1.50 -5.72 -21.90
N LYS A 269 -0.87 -5.38 -23.01
CA LYS A 269 0.49 -5.83 -23.34
C LYS A 269 1.57 -4.81 -23.02
N SER A 270 1.20 -3.54 -22.88
CA SER A 270 2.15 -2.44 -22.61
C SER A 270 1.71 -1.61 -21.42
N LEU A 271 2.64 -1.34 -20.50
CA LEU A 271 2.42 -0.41 -19.38
C LEU A 271 2.06 1.00 -19.84
N SER A 272 2.47 1.40 -21.04
CA SER A 272 2.11 2.71 -21.59
C SER A 272 0.61 2.93 -21.80
N GLU A 273 -0.18 1.85 -21.84
CA GLU A 273 -1.64 1.90 -21.93
C GLU A 273 -2.31 2.15 -20.58
N THR A 274 -1.58 1.94 -19.47
CA THR A 274 -2.06 2.15 -18.10
C THR A 274 -1.46 3.40 -17.51
N LYS A 275 -2.30 4.41 -17.23
CA LYS A 275 -1.86 5.61 -16.54
C LYS A 275 -2.16 5.48 -15.05
N VAL A 276 -1.13 5.50 -14.22
CA VAL A 276 -1.28 5.48 -12.76
C VAL A 276 -2.08 6.71 -12.31
N GLY A 277 -3.06 6.51 -11.43
CA GLY A 277 -4.03 7.52 -11.02
C GLY A 277 -5.25 7.64 -11.94
N ASP A 278 -5.34 6.82 -12.99
CA ASP A 278 -6.53 6.76 -13.84
C ASP A 278 -7.75 6.22 -13.09
N THR A 279 -8.91 6.53 -13.62
CA THR A 279 -10.18 5.99 -13.13
C THR A 279 -10.65 4.87 -14.04
N ILE A 280 -11.01 3.76 -13.42
CA ILE A 280 -11.60 2.60 -14.09
C ILE A 280 -13.11 2.60 -13.83
N CYS A 281 -13.91 2.45 -14.88
CA CYS A 281 -15.35 2.30 -14.81
C CYS A 281 -15.84 1.10 -15.62
N ASP A 282 -17.13 0.77 -15.49
CA ASP A 282 -17.80 -0.20 -16.33
C ASP A 282 -17.96 0.35 -17.76
N ALA A 283 -17.52 -0.40 -18.77
CA ALA A 283 -17.66 0.02 -20.15
C ALA A 283 -19.13 0.04 -20.63
N SER A 284 -19.99 -0.79 -20.04
CA SER A 284 -21.43 -0.86 -20.38
C SER A 284 -22.27 0.21 -19.68
N ASP A 285 -21.79 0.72 -18.52
CA ASP A 285 -22.48 1.77 -17.75
C ASP A 285 -21.45 2.79 -17.20
N PRO A 286 -20.80 3.58 -18.08
CA PRO A 286 -19.71 4.44 -17.70
C PRO A 286 -20.17 5.60 -16.81
N ILE A 287 -19.22 6.07 -15.97
CA ILE A 287 -19.37 7.29 -15.18
C ILE A 287 -18.85 8.51 -15.96
N GLU A 288 -19.37 9.69 -15.63
CA GLU A 288 -18.99 10.95 -16.28
C GLU A 288 -17.76 11.59 -15.62
N THR A 289 -17.61 11.45 -14.30
CA THR A 289 -16.59 12.15 -13.52
C THR A 289 -15.50 11.20 -13.05
N ALA A 290 -14.29 11.42 -13.55
CA ALA A 290 -13.09 10.71 -13.10
C ALA A 290 -12.67 11.15 -11.69
N LEU A 291 -11.88 10.31 -11.02
CA LEU A 291 -11.16 10.68 -9.81
C LEU A 291 -10.08 11.73 -10.13
N PRO A 292 -9.61 12.55 -9.16
CA PRO A 292 -8.61 13.60 -9.39
C PRO A 292 -7.31 13.11 -10.03
N GLY A 293 -6.98 11.82 -9.83
CA GLY A 293 -5.72 11.23 -10.29
C GLY A 293 -4.53 11.71 -9.47
N PHE A 294 -3.33 11.42 -9.97
CA PHE A 294 -2.07 11.82 -9.32
C PHE A 294 -1.39 12.95 -10.08
N LYS A 295 -0.69 13.82 -9.35
CA LYS A 295 0.19 14.81 -9.97
C LYS A 295 1.33 14.10 -10.69
N PRO A 296 1.70 14.50 -11.93
CA PRO A 296 2.81 13.87 -12.63
C PRO A 296 4.11 13.97 -11.82
N SER A 297 4.86 12.88 -11.76
CA SER A 297 6.21 12.90 -11.20
C SER A 297 7.13 13.78 -12.08
N LYS A 298 7.91 14.62 -11.46
CA LYS A 298 8.93 15.42 -12.17
C LYS A 298 10.26 14.70 -12.04
N PRO A 299 10.96 14.40 -13.17
CA PRO A 299 12.29 13.82 -13.10
C PRO A 299 13.24 14.76 -12.35
N VAL A 300 13.98 14.20 -11.36
CA VAL A 300 14.98 14.93 -10.57
C VAL A 300 16.42 14.49 -10.89
N VAL A 301 16.57 13.31 -11.51
CA VAL A 301 17.86 12.74 -11.93
C VAL A 301 17.77 12.31 -13.38
N PHE A 302 18.79 12.61 -14.14
CA PHE A 302 18.96 12.17 -15.53
C PHE A 302 20.26 11.38 -15.64
N CYS A 303 20.20 10.19 -16.23
CA CYS A 303 21.39 9.37 -16.48
C CYS A 303 21.35 8.76 -17.88
N GLY A 304 22.53 8.52 -18.45
CA GLY A 304 22.70 7.73 -19.67
C GLY A 304 23.03 6.28 -19.30
N LEU A 305 22.26 5.33 -19.83
CA LEU A 305 22.53 3.91 -19.66
C LEU A 305 23.03 3.34 -20.98
N PHE A 306 24.17 2.64 -20.93
CA PHE A 306 24.81 2.03 -22.09
C PHE A 306 25.03 0.55 -21.80
N PRO A 307 24.75 -0.38 -22.75
CA PRO A 307 25.12 -1.76 -22.59
C PRO A 307 26.66 -1.91 -22.65
N VAL A 308 27.20 -2.89 -21.97
CA VAL A 308 28.63 -3.21 -22.02
C VAL A 308 29.03 -3.69 -23.42
N ASP A 309 28.16 -4.49 -24.06
CA ASP A 309 28.27 -4.90 -25.46
C ASP A 309 27.20 -4.18 -26.28
N SER A 310 27.65 -3.52 -27.35
CA SER A 310 26.74 -2.77 -28.27
C SER A 310 25.68 -3.66 -28.93
N SER A 311 25.95 -4.96 -29.09
CA SER A 311 24.97 -5.94 -29.63
C SER A 311 23.77 -6.14 -28.70
N GLU A 312 23.87 -5.79 -27.43
CA GLU A 312 22.80 -5.91 -26.44
C GLU A 312 21.92 -4.65 -26.31
N TYR A 313 22.15 -3.63 -27.14
CA TYR A 313 21.39 -2.39 -27.12
C TYR A 313 19.87 -2.63 -27.19
N GLN A 314 19.42 -3.53 -28.05
CA GLN A 314 18.00 -3.81 -28.19
C GLN A 314 17.41 -4.45 -26.91
N LYS A 315 18.16 -5.36 -26.28
CA LYS A 315 17.75 -5.98 -25.00
C LYS A 315 17.64 -4.95 -23.89
N LEU A 316 18.61 -4.01 -23.81
CA LEU A 316 18.56 -2.91 -22.84
C LEU A 316 17.36 -2.01 -23.08
N LYS A 317 17.11 -1.62 -24.32
CA LYS A 317 15.96 -0.78 -24.70
C LYS A 317 14.63 -1.45 -24.36
N ASP A 318 14.47 -2.73 -24.64
CA ASP A 318 13.28 -3.50 -24.34
C ASP A 318 13.09 -3.65 -22.81
N GLY A 319 14.18 -3.90 -22.08
CA GLY A 319 14.19 -3.94 -20.62
C GLY A 319 13.76 -2.61 -19.99
N LEU A 320 14.34 -1.50 -20.46
CA LEU A 320 13.93 -0.16 -19.99
C LEU A 320 12.49 0.18 -20.34
N GLY A 321 12.00 -0.29 -21.51
CA GLY A 321 10.58 -0.14 -21.88
C GLY A 321 9.63 -0.84 -20.92
N LYS A 322 10.05 -1.97 -20.34
CA LYS A 322 9.27 -2.71 -19.31
C LYS A 322 9.36 -2.08 -17.92
N LEU A 323 10.44 -1.35 -17.64
CA LEU A 323 10.64 -0.61 -16.39
C LEU A 323 10.01 0.78 -16.41
N LYS A 324 9.63 1.29 -17.58
CA LYS A 324 9.00 2.61 -17.69
C LYS A 324 7.62 2.54 -17.05
N LEU A 325 7.53 3.08 -15.85
CA LEU A 325 6.33 3.22 -15.03
C LEU A 325 5.58 4.52 -15.39
#